data_618207ddf8755e4e279c2af84ad913ca
#
_entry.id   618207ddf8755e4e279c2af84ad913ca
#
_cell.length_a   1.000
_cell.length_b   1.000
_cell.length_c   1.000
_cell.angle_alpha   90.00
_cell.angle_beta   90.00
_cell.angle_gamma   90.00
#
_symmetry.space_group_name_H-M   'P 1'
#
loop_
_entity.id
_entity.type
_entity.pdbx_description
1 polymer ?
#
loop_
_entity_poly.entity_id
_entity_poly.type
_entity_poly.pdbx_seq_one_letter_code
_entity_poly.pdbx_strand_id
1 'polypeptide(L)'
;MNRVTSNNQRALSTPVRSVSIDGEHQKVHHIIILILCIFILTASLLFRVNESELYLFRFKWPLRCFLYHTVGIKCALCGLTRSVCSLAHGNLRDAVKFHHLGPAIFVLICFQLPYRIYALIIHPKKVNRKLIKINFSLALAITILIFVNWLVYLGGLIL
;
A
#
# COMPACT_ATOMS: atom_id res chain seq x y z
N MET A 1 63.95 -13.03 8.75
CA MET A 1 63.19 -14.06 8.05
C MET A 1 61.73 -14.10 8.58
N ASN A 2 61.03 -12.97 8.71
CA ASN A 2 59.64 -12.92 9.28
C ASN A 2 58.81 -11.74 8.67
N ARG A 3 58.89 -11.49 7.37
CA ARG A 3 58.09 -10.43 6.72
C ARG A 3 57.19 -10.92 5.58
N VAL A 4 57.11 -12.22 5.31
CA VAL A 4 56.37 -12.77 4.17
C VAL A 4 55.02 -13.36 4.54
N THR A 5 54.77 -13.64 5.83
CA THR A 5 53.54 -14.29 6.27
C THR A 5 52.39 -13.34 6.64
N SER A 6 52.64 -12.01 6.68
CA SER A 6 51.60 -11.02 7.08
C SER A 6 50.70 -10.54 5.94
N ASN A 7 51.06 -10.74 4.69
CA ASN A 7 50.31 -10.21 3.54
C ASN A 7 49.21 -11.14 3.00
N ASN A 8 49.23 -12.41 3.41
CA ASN A 8 48.26 -13.38 2.87
C ASN A 8 46.95 -13.49 3.66
N GLN A 9 46.88 -12.86 4.83
CA GLN A 9 45.61 -12.87 5.63
C GLN A 9 44.66 -11.72 5.33
N ARG A 10 45.11 -10.67 4.59
CA ARG A 10 44.24 -9.54 4.18
C ARG A 10 43.47 -9.77 2.90
N ALA A 11 43.76 -10.84 2.15
CA ALA A 11 43.09 -11.15 0.88
C ALA A 11 41.83 -12.01 1.01
N LEU A 12 41.50 -12.48 2.23
CA LEU A 12 40.40 -13.43 2.41
C LEU A 12 39.14 -12.84 3.09
N SER A 13 39.07 -11.51 3.22
CA SER A 13 37.84 -10.83 3.72
C SER A 13 37.17 -10.07 2.58
N THR A 14 36.69 -10.76 1.57
CA THR A 14 35.78 -10.16 0.57
C THR A 14 34.37 -10.11 1.13
N PRO A 15 33.81 -8.93 1.42
CA PRO A 15 32.40 -8.79 1.78
C PRO A 15 31.53 -8.80 0.52
N VAL A 16 31.66 -9.80 -0.35
CA VAL A 16 30.98 -9.83 -1.66
C VAL A 16 29.58 -10.40 -1.59
N ARG A 17 29.23 -11.09 -0.50
CA ARG A 17 27.95 -11.82 -0.41
C ARG A 17 26.79 -11.04 0.21
N SER A 18 27.05 -10.10 1.13
CA SER A 18 25.99 -9.32 1.79
C SER A 18 25.37 -8.24 0.90
N VAL A 19 26.16 -7.67 0.00
CA VAL A 19 25.70 -6.58 -0.90
C VAL A 19 24.75 -7.09 -1.99
N SER A 20 24.78 -8.35 -2.36
CA SER A 20 23.90 -8.95 -3.37
C SER A 20 22.50 -9.27 -2.81
N ILE A 21 22.43 -9.76 -1.60
CA ILE A 21 21.16 -10.20 -0.95
C ILE A 21 20.23 -9.02 -0.70
N ASP A 22 20.74 -7.89 -0.20
CA ASP A 22 19.94 -6.69 0.09
C ASP A 22 19.29 -6.08 -1.17
N GLY A 23 20.00 -6.14 -2.31
CA GLY A 23 19.48 -5.61 -3.58
C GLY A 23 18.37 -6.49 -4.19
N GLU A 24 18.42 -7.78 -3.96
CA GLU A 24 17.42 -8.72 -4.44
C GLU A 24 16.12 -8.64 -3.60
N HIS A 25 16.25 -8.59 -2.30
CA HIS A 25 15.10 -8.36 -1.40
C HIS A 25 14.36 -7.06 -1.70
N GLN A 26 15.08 -5.97 -2.00
CA GLN A 26 14.45 -4.71 -2.39
C GLN A 26 13.68 -4.82 -3.70
N LYS A 27 14.20 -5.51 -4.72
CA LYS A 27 13.48 -5.74 -5.98
C LYS A 27 12.20 -6.54 -5.76
N VAL A 28 12.30 -7.65 -5.02
CA VAL A 28 11.14 -8.50 -4.70
C VAL A 28 10.05 -7.70 -3.99
N HIS A 29 10.41 -6.86 -3.02
CA HIS A 29 9.47 -5.99 -2.32
C HIS A 29 8.77 -4.99 -3.28
N HIS A 30 9.52 -4.38 -4.22
CA HIS A 30 8.92 -3.48 -5.21
C HIS A 30 7.96 -4.23 -6.15
N ILE A 31 8.31 -5.45 -6.57
CA ILE A 31 7.48 -6.29 -7.45
C ILE A 31 6.19 -6.70 -6.72
N ILE A 32 6.28 -7.16 -5.47
CA ILE A 32 5.11 -7.57 -4.68
C ILE A 32 4.12 -6.41 -4.55
N ILE A 33 4.60 -5.21 -4.18
CA ILE A 33 3.71 -4.06 -4.04
C ILE A 33 3.14 -3.63 -5.38
N LEU A 34 3.90 -3.69 -6.47
CA LEU A 34 3.42 -3.38 -7.81
C LEU A 34 2.27 -4.32 -8.20
N ILE A 35 2.46 -5.63 -8.02
CA ILE A 35 1.42 -6.63 -8.29
C ILE A 35 0.19 -6.36 -7.44
N LEU A 36 0.36 -6.06 -6.15
CA LEU A 36 -0.75 -5.75 -5.24
C LEU A 36 -1.52 -4.50 -5.69
N CYS A 37 -0.83 -3.42 -6.09
CA CYS A 37 -1.47 -2.21 -6.60
C CYS A 37 -2.25 -2.49 -7.89
N ILE A 38 -1.67 -3.23 -8.84
CA ILE A 38 -2.34 -3.62 -10.07
C ILE A 38 -3.58 -4.47 -9.75
N PHE A 39 -3.45 -5.43 -8.85
CA PHE A 39 -4.58 -6.27 -8.43
C PHE A 39 -5.71 -5.46 -7.82
N ILE A 40 -5.41 -4.52 -6.91
CA ILE A 40 -6.42 -3.65 -6.28
C ILE A 40 -7.12 -2.78 -7.34
N LEU A 41 -6.38 -2.16 -8.26
CA LEU A 41 -6.95 -1.31 -9.30
C LEU A 41 -7.80 -2.13 -10.30
N THR A 42 -7.32 -3.29 -10.71
CA THR A 42 -8.09 -4.17 -11.60
C THR A 42 -9.36 -4.68 -10.93
N ALA A 43 -9.27 -5.11 -9.68
CA ALA A 43 -10.44 -5.51 -8.90
C ALA A 43 -11.43 -4.33 -8.75
N SER A 44 -10.95 -3.12 -8.48
CA SER A 44 -11.82 -1.94 -8.33
C SER A 44 -12.57 -1.57 -9.62
N LEU A 45 -12.00 -1.86 -10.78
CA LEU A 45 -12.66 -1.67 -12.08
C LEU A 45 -13.70 -2.78 -12.38
N LEU A 46 -13.45 -4.01 -11.91
CA LEU A 46 -14.37 -5.13 -12.11
C LEU A 46 -15.60 -5.05 -11.20
N PHE A 47 -15.42 -4.53 -9.98
CA PHE A 47 -16.50 -4.38 -9.03
C PHE A 47 -17.25 -3.06 -9.24
N ARG A 48 -18.57 -3.15 -9.42
CA ARG A 48 -19.47 -1.98 -9.44
C ARG A 48 -20.18 -1.83 -8.11
N VAL A 49 -20.29 -0.58 -7.66
CA VAL A 49 -21.04 -0.22 -6.46
C VAL A 49 -22.39 0.29 -6.89
N ASN A 50 -23.46 -0.35 -6.41
CA ASN A 50 -24.82 0.14 -6.58
C ASN A 50 -25.48 0.28 -5.20
N GLU A 51 -25.94 1.50 -4.89
CA GLU A 51 -26.55 1.92 -3.62
C GLU A 51 -25.67 1.68 -2.37
N SER A 52 -25.37 0.55 -1.96
CA SER A 52 -24.45 0.21 -0.85
C SER A 52 -23.88 -1.18 -0.95
N GLU A 53 -24.08 -1.81 -2.10
CA GLU A 53 -23.66 -3.17 -2.33
C GLU A 53 -22.63 -3.26 -3.46
N LEU A 54 -21.77 -4.25 -3.38
CA LEU A 54 -20.77 -4.55 -4.40
C LEU A 54 -21.31 -5.64 -5.32
N TYR A 55 -21.23 -5.37 -6.62
CA TYR A 55 -21.61 -6.33 -7.66
C TYR A 55 -20.38 -6.68 -8.50
N LEU A 56 -20.13 -7.96 -8.67
CA LEU A 56 -19.22 -8.50 -9.67
C LEU A 56 -20.05 -9.07 -10.81
N PHE A 57 -20.11 -8.39 -11.96
CA PHE A 57 -21.00 -8.67 -13.06
C PHE A 57 -22.50 -8.70 -12.64
N ARG A 58 -23.05 -9.86 -12.35
CA ARG A 58 -24.44 -10.07 -11.91
C ARG A 58 -24.54 -10.63 -10.48
N PHE A 59 -23.41 -10.99 -9.88
CA PHE A 59 -23.39 -11.56 -8.53
C PHE A 59 -23.25 -10.47 -7.49
N LYS A 60 -24.17 -10.46 -6.54
CA LYS A 60 -24.09 -9.65 -5.33
C LYS A 60 -23.04 -10.24 -4.41
N TRP A 61 -21.95 -9.50 -4.17
CA TRP A 61 -20.90 -9.94 -3.29
C TRP A 61 -21.15 -9.47 -1.86
N PRO A 62 -21.34 -10.37 -0.89
CA PRO A 62 -21.68 -10.03 0.48
C PRO A 62 -20.44 -9.57 1.26
N LEU A 63 -19.71 -8.53 0.77
CA LEU A 63 -18.64 -7.92 1.53
C LEU A 63 -19.21 -7.04 2.65
N ARG A 64 -19.67 -7.70 3.71
CA ARG A 64 -20.06 -7.03 4.95
C ARG A 64 -18.84 -6.99 5.88
N CYS A 65 -18.66 -5.87 6.57
CA CYS A 65 -17.62 -5.72 7.58
C CYS A 65 -17.86 -6.75 8.70
N PHE A 66 -16.87 -7.60 8.96
CA PHE A 66 -16.95 -8.62 10.02
C PHE A 66 -17.23 -7.97 11.39
N LEU A 67 -16.54 -6.87 11.71
CA LEU A 67 -16.74 -6.13 12.95
C LEU A 67 -18.18 -5.56 13.06
N TYR A 68 -18.72 -5.05 11.97
CA TYR A 68 -20.08 -4.53 11.94
C TYR A 68 -21.13 -5.63 12.14
N HIS A 69 -20.83 -6.83 11.64
CA HIS A 69 -21.74 -7.97 11.80
C HIS A 69 -21.72 -8.55 13.23
N THR A 70 -20.54 -8.55 13.89
CA THR A 70 -20.37 -9.16 15.22
C THR A 70 -20.67 -8.21 16.37
N VAL A 71 -20.24 -6.95 16.25
CA VAL A 71 -20.28 -5.97 17.36
C VAL A 71 -21.11 -4.73 17.02
N GLY A 72 -21.60 -4.59 15.78
CA GLY A 72 -22.36 -3.41 15.34
C GLY A 72 -21.51 -2.16 15.08
N ILE A 73 -20.19 -2.21 15.27
CA ILE A 73 -19.27 -1.08 15.15
C ILE A 73 -18.58 -1.11 13.78
N LYS A 74 -18.56 0.03 13.07
CA LYS A 74 -17.84 0.14 11.80
C LYS A 74 -16.32 0.12 12.06
N CYS A 75 -15.57 -0.71 11.32
CA CYS A 75 -14.11 -0.71 11.39
C CYS A 75 -13.51 0.51 10.69
N ALA A 76 -12.23 0.80 10.95
CA ALA A 76 -11.50 1.93 10.37
C ALA A 76 -11.48 1.95 8.82
N LEU A 77 -11.58 0.78 8.19
CA LEU A 77 -11.57 0.60 6.72
C LEU A 77 -12.99 0.40 6.14
N CYS A 78 -14.04 0.58 6.97
CA CYS A 78 -15.41 0.33 6.55
C CYS A 78 -15.83 1.32 5.46
N GLY A 79 -16.20 0.79 4.30
CA GLY A 79 -16.55 1.60 3.13
C GLY A 79 -15.37 1.96 2.21
N LEU A 80 -14.11 1.72 2.62
CA LEU A 80 -12.93 2.04 1.81
C LEU A 80 -12.96 1.33 0.45
N THR A 81 -13.25 0.03 0.43
CA THR A 81 -13.35 -0.74 -0.83
C THR A 81 -14.40 -0.15 -1.76
N ARG A 82 -15.58 0.22 -1.23
CA ARG A 82 -16.64 0.86 -2.03
C ARG A 82 -16.21 2.24 -2.54
N SER A 83 -15.51 3.01 -1.71
CA SER A 83 -14.97 4.31 -2.10
C SER A 83 -13.96 4.18 -3.24
N VAL A 84 -13.03 3.23 -3.16
CA VAL A 84 -12.02 2.97 -4.21
C VAL A 84 -12.70 2.49 -5.50
N CYS A 85 -13.69 1.58 -5.42
CA CYS A 85 -14.46 1.14 -6.57
C CYS A 85 -15.25 2.28 -7.22
N SER A 86 -15.90 3.15 -6.43
CA SER A 86 -16.62 4.31 -6.95
C SER A 86 -15.70 5.28 -7.68
N LEU A 87 -14.49 5.51 -7.16
CA LEU A 87 -13.47 6.34 -7.81
C LEU A 87 -12.95 5.75 -9.11
N ALA A 88 -12.74 4.44 -9.15
CA ALA A 88 -12.34 3.75 -10.38
C ALA A 88 -13.36 3.93 -11.52
N HIS A 89 -14.63 4.15 -11.17
CA HIS A 89 -15.71 4.46 -12.12
C HIS A 89 -15.99 5.97 -12.27
N GLY A 90 -15.16 6.85 -11.69
CA GLY A 90 -15.28 8.31 -11.82
C GLY A 90 -16.30 8.98 -10.88
N ASN A 91 -16.92 8.25 -9.97
CA ASN A 91 -17.93 8.75 -9.05
C ASN A 91 -17.32 9.29 -7.75
N LEU A 92 -16.73 10.49 -7.80
CA LEU A 92 -16.08 11.13 -6.65
C LEU A 92 -17.07 11.41 -5.50
N ARG A 93 -18.29 11.84 -5.82
CA ARG A 93 -19.32 12.18 -4.82
C ARG A 93 -19.68 10.97 -3.95
N ASP A 94 -19.89 9.81 -4.56
CA ASP A 94 -20.26 8.60 -3.82
C ASP A 94 -19.05 8.00 -3.10
N ALA A 95 -17.85 8.13 -3.68
CA ALA A 95 -16.63 7.73 -3.03
C ALA A 95 -16.41 8.43 -1.69
N VAL A 96 -16.60 9.75 -1.62
CA VAL A 96 -16.46 10.54 -0.39
C VAL A 96 -17.56 10.17 0.63
N LYS A 97 -18.79 9.87 0.19
CA LYS A 97 -19.87 9.41 1.08
C LYS A 97 -19.52 8.07 1.74
N PHE A 98 -18.90 7.15 1.01
CA PHE A 98 -18.52 5.85 1.57
C PHE A 98 -17.35 5.95 2.54
N HIS A 99 -16.32 6.74 2.18
CA HIS A 99 -15.15 6.97 3.03
C HIS A 99 -14.45 8.28 2.68
N HIS A 100 -14.38 9.23 3.61
CA HIS A 100 -13.81 10.57 3.39
C HIS A 100 -12.35 10.52 2.90
N LEU A 101 -11.54 9.58 3.42
CA LEU A 101 -10.13 9.40 3.03
C LEU A 101 -9.95 8.50 1.79
N GLY A 102 -11.03 7.95 1.23
CA GLY A 102 -10.98 7.08 0.05
C GLY A 102 -10.28 7.71 -1.15
N PRO A 103 -10.59 8.96 -1.54
CA PRO A 103 -9.91 9.64 -2.63
C PRO A 103 -8.40 9.78 -2.42
N ALA A 104 -7.96 10.12 -1.19
CA ALA A 104 -6.55 10.24 -0.87
C ALA A 104 -5.81 8.90 -1.02
N ILE A 105 -6.42 7.81 -0.56
CA ILE A 105 -5.87 6.46 -0.68
C ILE A 105 -5.82 6.02 -2.14
N PHE A 106 -6.85 6.31 -2.92
CA PHE A 106 -6.86 5.99 -4.35
C PHE A 106 -5.74 6.70 -5.11
N VAL A 107 -5.56 8.00 -4.88
CA VAL A 107 -4.45 8.78 -5.46
C VAL A 107 -3.10 8.21 -5.04
N LEU A 108 -2.94 7.80 -3.78
CA LEU A 108 -1.71 7.18 -3.29
C LEU A 108 -1.44 5.85 -4.02
N ILE A 109 -2.45 5.00 -4.22
CA ILE A 109 -2.32 3.74 -4.97
C ILE A 109 -1.91 4.03 -6.42
N CYS A 110 -2.55 5.00 -7.09
CA CYS A 110 -2.20 5.40 -8.44
C CYS A 110 -0.77 5.95 -8.54
N PHE A 111 -0.31 6.70 -7.54
CA PHE A 111 1.07 7.20 -7.48
C PHE A 111 2.10 6.11 -7.25
N GLN A 112 1.74 5.03 -6.55
CA GLN A 112 2.63 3.89 -6.32
C GLN A 112 3.05 3.18 -7.62
N LEU A 113 2.18 3.13 -8.63
CA LEU A 113 2.49 2.45 -9.90
C LEU A 113 3.71 3.05 -10.60
N PRO A 114 3.72 4.34 -11.00
CA PRO A 114 4.86 4.93 -11.69
C PRO A 114 6.12 4.94 -10.79
N TYR A 115 5.95 5.14 -9.49
CA TYR A 115 7.06 5.09 -8.55
C TYR A 115 7.74 3.72 -8.51
N ARG A 116 6.97 2.63 -8.46
CA ARG A 116 7.52 1.27 -8.42
C ARG A 116 8.15 0.86 -9.75
N ILE A 117 7.53 1.23 -10.87
CA ILE A 117 8.08 0.99 -12.21
C ILE A 117 9.42 1.73 -12.35
N TYR A 118 9.47 3.01 -11.96
CA TYR A 118 10.68 3.81 -11.96
C TYR A 118 11.79 3.18 -11.11
N ALA A 119 11.46 2.73 -9.89
CA ALA A 119 12.41 2.10 -8.98
C ALA A 119 12.97 0.77 -9.53
N LEU A 120 12.16 0.00 -10.27
CA LEU A 120 12.60 -1.25 -10.90
C LEU A 120 13.49 -1.02 -12.11
N ILE A 121 13.22 0.01 -12.94
CA ILE A 121 14.00 0.33 -14.16
C ILE A 121 15.39 0.86 -13.78
N ILE A 122 15.48 1.78 -12.81
CA ILE A 122 16.73 2.51 -12.48
C ILE A 122 17.64 1.74 -11.51
N HIS A 123 17.27 0.56 -11.06
CA HIS A 123 17.85 -0.19 -9.96
C HIS A 123 17.53 0.43 -8.57
N PRO A 124 17.03 -0.37 -7.62
CA PRO A 124 16.57 0.13 -6.32
C PRO A 124 17.68 0.81 -5.49
N LYS A 125 18.94 0.48 -5.73
CA LYS A 125 20.10 1.12 -5.05
C LYS A 125 20.35 2.57 -5.48
N LYS A 126 19.87 2.99 -6.67
CA LYS A 126 20.05 4.35 -7.19
C LYS A 126 18.84 5.26 -6.94
N VAL A 127 17.75 4.72 -6.41
CA VAL A 127 16.56 5.51 -6.10
C VAL A 127 16.90 6.54 -5.03
N ASN A 128 16.51 7.79 -5.29
CA ASN A 128 16.80 8.89 -4.38
C ASN A 128 16.18 8.62 -3.00
N ARG A 129 17.01 8.66 -1.95
CA ARG A 129 16.59 8.46 -0.56
C ARG A 129 15.47 9.41 -0.14
N LYS A 130 15.39 10.61 -0.75
CA LYS A 130 14.30 11.57 -0.50
C LYS A 130 12.95 11.01 -0.98
N LEU A 131 12.90 10.40 -2.18
CA LEU A 131 11.67 9.79 -2.71
C LEU A 131 11.18 8.64 -1.84
N ILE A 132 12.08 7.80 -1.35
CA ILE A 132 11.74 6.70 -0.44
C ILE A 132 11.13 7.25 0.86
N LYS A 133 11.76 8.28 1.45
CA LYS A 133 11.28 8.92 2.67
C LYS A 133 9.91 9.59 2.47
N ILE A 134 9.72 10.31 1.37
CA ILE A 134 8.44 10.97 1.04
C ILE A 134 7.35 9.91 0.89
N ASN A 135 7.60 8.84 0.13
CA ASN A 135 6.62 7.77 -0.06
C ASN A 135 6.24 7.09 1.25
N PHE A 136 7.23 6.79 2.11
CA PHE A 136 6.99 6.20 3.43
C PHE A 136 6.23 7.16 4.35
N SER A 137 6.61 8.45 4.37
CA SER A 137 5.95 9.48 5.17
C SER A 137 4.49 9.68 4.77
N LEU A 138 4.19 9.70 3.46
CA LEU A 138 2.83 9.80 2.96
C LEU A 138 1.98 8.58 3.37
N ALA A 139 2.52 7.38 3.22
CA ALA A 139 1.82 6.17 3.63
C ALA A 139 1.53 6.16 5.14
N LEU A 140 2.53 6.54 5.95
CA LEU A 140 2.38 6.64 7.40
C LEU A 140 1.35 7.70 7.80
N ALA A 141 1.41 8.89 7.18
CA ALA A 141 0.46 9.98 7.45
C ALA A 141 -1.00 9.56 7.15
N ILE A 142 -1.23 8.90 6.01
CA ILE A 142 -2.57 8.40 5.66
C ILE A 142 -3.03 7.32 6.64
N THR A 143 -2.15 6.41 7.06
CA THR A 143 -2.48 5.38 8.06
C THR A 143 -2.88 6.00 9.39
N ILE A 144 -2.14 7.01 9.86
CA ILE A 144 -2.46 7.76 11.07
C ILE A 144 -3.80 8.48 10.93
N LEU A 145 -4.05 9.14 9.80
CA LEU A 145 -5.33 9.83 9.55
C LEU A 145 -6.52 8.87 9.56
N ILE A 146 -6.39 7.67 8.99
CA ILE A 146 -7.43 6.63 9.04
C ILE A 146 -7.70 6.24 10.49
N PHE A 147 -6.64 6.01 11.26
CA PHE A 147 -6.74 5.60 12.66
C PHE A 147 -7.37 6.69 13.54
N VAL A 148 -6.93 7.94 13.38
CA VAL A 148 -7.50 9.09 14.10
C VAL A 148 -8.98 9.28 13.75
N ASN A 149 -9.33 9.23 12.47
CA ASN A 149 -10.72 9.33 12.03
C ASN A 149 -11.60 8.23 12.66
N TRP A 150 -11.06 7.02 12.79
CA TRP A 150 -11.77 5.92 13.44
C TRP A 150 -11.92 6.13 14.94
N LEU A 151 -10.90 6.64 15.64
CA LEU A 151 -10.98 6.97 17.06
C LEU A 151 -12.02 8.06 17.32
N VAL A 152 -12.08 9.09 16.49
CA VAL A 152 -13.10 10.15 16.58
C VAL A 152 -14.51 9.56 16.39
N TYR A 153 -14.67 8.64 15.42
CA TYR A 153 -15.93 7.93 15.23
C TYR A 153 -16.33 7.11 16.46
N LEU A 154 -15.40 6.41 17.09
CA LEU A 154 -15.66 5.65 18.33
C LEU A 154 -16.01 6.58 19.49
N GLY A 155 -15.30 7.70 19.64
CA GLY A 155 -15.59 8.70 20.66
C GLY A 155 -16.99 9.30 20.52
N GLY A 156 -17.43 9.57 19.27
CA GLY A 156 -18.80 10.04 19.01
C GLY A 156 -19.89 8.97 19.16
N LEU A 157 -19.54 7.70 19.30
CA LEU A 157 -20.49 6.61 19.58
C LEU A 157 -20.69 6.39 21.10
N ILE A 158 -19.74 6.85 21.92
CA ILE A 158 -19.74 6.69 23.37
C ILE A 158 -20.37 7.91 24.08
N LEU A 159 -20.39 9.08 23.42
CA LEU A 159 -21.06 10.31 23.87
C LEU A 159 -22.50 10.36 23.41
#